data_5c921d1fd68f35672b7d35858ef0f91c
#
_entry.id   5c921d1fd68f35672b7d35858ef0f91c
#
_cell.length_a   1.000
_cell.length_b   1.000
_cell.length_c   1.000
_cell.angle_alpha   90.00
_cell.angle_beta   90.00
_cell.angle_gamma   90.00
#
_symmetry.space_group_name_H-M   'P 1'
#
loop_
_entity.id
_entity.type
_entity.pdbx_description
1 polymer ?
#
loop_
_entity_poly.entity_id
_entity_poly.type
_entity_poly.pdbx_seq_one_letter_code
_entity_poly.pdbx_strand_id
1 'polypeptide(L)'
;WPVGGAWGVGWQVMLDGLEVTQFTYFQQCGGMDLDPITGEITYGLERIAAFLQDVDSIYDIVWARHPETGEAVTYGDMRLQEELQLSVYSFEAAEVEKLWEHLRLYEAECTALLSSFRDAEKLGEEHEAKHERLMDQAHPAHTEKEAVRRFPVLGAYELCLKCSHLFNLLDARGAISVTERVAVMGRIRVLVVGVARAYAAQGKVNG
;
A
#
# COMPACT_ATOMS: atom_id res chain seq x y z
N TRP A 1 4.78 6.06 -8.43
CA TRP A 1 3.65 5.85 -7.52
C TRP A 1 3.44 7.08 -6.63
N PRO A 2 2.73 8.13 -7.12
CA PRO A 2 2.68 9.42 -6.42
C PRO A 2 2.02 9.35 -5.05
N VAL A 3 1.00 8.49 -4.88
CA VAL A 3 0.29 8.34 -3.60
C VAL A 3 1.16 7.66 -2.57
N GLY A 4 1.87 6.59 -2.96
CA GLY A 4 2.71 5.80 -2.06
C GLY A 4 4.04 6.44 -1.67
N GLY A 5 4.37 7.63 -2.20
CA GLY A 5 5.68 8.25 -1.94
C GLY A 5 6.86 7.39 -2.41
N ALA A 6 6.62 6.46 -3.33
CA ALA A 6 7.65 5.65 -3.95
C ALA A 6 8.13 6.32 -5.24
N TRP A 7 9.43 6.31 -5.46
CA TRP A 7 10.06 6.82 -6.67
C TRP A 7 11.19 5.90 -7.12
N GLY A 8 11.28 5.70 -8.43
CA GLY A 8 12.29 4.85 -9.02
C GLY A 8 12.35 4.98 -10.53
N VAL A 9 13.32 4.28 -11.12
CA VAL A 9 13.47 4.13 -12.57
C VAL A 9 13.13 2.70 -12.94
N GLY A 10 12.30 2.52 -13.98
CA GLY A 10 11.85 1.20 -14.39
C GLY A 10 11.79 1.00 -15.88
N TRP A 11 11.74 -0.26 -16.28
CA TRP A 11 11.61 -0.71 -17.67
C TRP A 11 10.50 -1.74 -17.78
N GLN A 12 9.83 -1.72 -18.90
CA GLN A 12 8.88 -2.76 -19.29
C GLN A 12 9.58 -3.72 -20.25
N VAL A 13 9.33 -5.02 -20.05
CA VAL A 13 9.73 -6.05 -21.01
C VAL A 13 8.50 -6.39 -21.84
N MET A 14 8.58 -6.09 -23.15
CA MET A 14 7.48 -6.27 -24.08
C MET A 14 7.71 -7.51 -24.92
N LEU A 15 6.64 -8.31 -25.14
CA LEU A 15 6.60 -9.42 -26.06
C LEU A 15 5.45 -9.16 -27.05
N ASP A 16 5.79 -8.94 -28.33
CA ASP A 16 4.84 -8.63 -29.40
C ASP A 16 3.83 -7.51 -29.06
N GLY A 17 4.35 -6.46 -28.35
CA GLY A 17 3.54 -5.33 -27.92
C GLY A 17 2.79 -5.54 -26.59
N LEU A 18 2.85 -6.71 -25.99
CA LEU A 18 2.29 -7.02 -24.68
C LEU A 18 3.39 -6.91 -23.60
N GLU A 19 3.15 -6.11 -22.57
CA GLU A 19 4.02 -6.08 -21.40
C GLU A 19 3.87 -7.38 -20.61
N VAL A 20 4.95 -8.16 -20.50
CA VAL A 20 4.98 -9.44 -19.80
C VAL A 20 5.67 -9.38 -18.45
N THR A 21 6.58 -8.41 -18.27
CA THR A 21 7.23 -8.17 -16.98
C THR A 21 7.69 -6.73 -16.87
N GLN A 22 7.86 -6.26 -15.66
CA GLN A 22 8.37 -4.94 -15.34
C GLN A 22 9.54 -5.07 -14.37
N PHE A 23 10.57 -4.27 -14.57
CA PHE A 23 11.71 -4.14 -13.67
C PHE A 23 11.78 -2.72 -13.15
N THR A 24 11.90 -2.53 -11.82
CA THR A 24 11.98 -1.22 -11.20
C THR A 24 13.12 -1.17 -10.18
N TYR A 25 13.93 -0.11 -10.22
CA TYR A 25 14.80 0.30 -9.14
C TYR A 25 14.08 1.34 -8.28
N PHE A 26 13.68 0.97 -7.07
CA PHE A 26 13.11 1.90 -6.11
C PHE A 26 14.22 2.61 -5.34
N GLN A 27 14.30 3.92 -5.52
CA GLN A 27 15.23 4.79 -4.82
C GLN A 27 14.63 5.38 -3.55
N GLN A 28 13.29 5.54 -3.54
CA GLN A 28 12.54 6.02 -2.37
C GLN A 28 11.28 5.17 -2.15
N CYS A 29 10.91 5.01 -0.88
CA CYS A 29 9.64 4.44 -0.46
C CYS A 29 9.13 5.18 0.79
N GLY A 30 7.85 5.55 0.79
CA GLY A 30 7.27 6.32 1.90
C GLY A 30 7.98 7.67 2.15
N GLY A 31 8.56 8.28 1.11
CA GLY A 31 9.30 9.54 1.19
C GLY A 31 10.68 9.41 1.84
N MET A 32 11.17 8.20 2.06
CA MET A 32 12.52 7.91 2.58
C MET A 32 13.40 7.33 1.48
N ASP A 33 14.66 7.75 1.43
CA ASP A 33 15.65 7.17 0.55
C ASP A 33 15.97 5.73 0.99
N LEU A 34 16.13 4.83 0.02
CA LEU A 34 16.44 3.43 0.27
C LEU A 34 17.95 3.19 0.15
N ASP A 35 18.52 2.58 1.18
CA ASP A 35 19.90 2.11 1.19
C ASP A 35 19.96 0.70 1.80
N PRO A 36 20.23 -0.35 1.02
CA PRO A 36 20.49 -0.32 -0.43
C PRO A 36 19.24 -0.03 -1.28
N ILE A 37 19.46 0.45 -2.51
CA ILE A 37 18.39 0.59 -3.52
C ILE A 37 17.75 -0.78 -3.76
N THR A 38 16.42 -0.83 -3.80
CA THR A 38 15.67 -2.06 -3.99
C THR A 38 15.35 -2.29 -5.46
N GLY A 39 15.73 -3.47 -5.98
CA GLY A 39 15.29 -3.95 -7.29
C GLY A 39 14.01 -4.79 -7.16
N GLU A 40 13.02 -4.49 -7.99
CA GLU A 40 11.78 -5.26 -8.09
C GLU A 40 11.63 -5.80 -9.52
N ILE A 41 11.21 -7.07 -9.62
CA ILE A 41 10.77 -7.67 -10.88
C ILE A 41 9.34 -8.15 -10.69
N THR A 42 8.44 -7.64 -11.52
CA THR A 42 7.02 -7.99 -11.50
C THR A 42 6.66 -8.73 -12.78
N TYR A 43 6.22 -9.98 -12.65
CA TYR A 43 5.78 -10.81 -13.77
C TYR A 43 4.26 -10.73 -13.93
N GLY A 44 3.79 -10.48 -15.15
CA GLY A 44 2.38 -10.60 -15.53
C GLY A 44 2.05 -12.06 -15.86
N LEU A 45 1.77 -12.88 -14.83
CA LEU A 45 1.60 -14.33 -15.00
C LEU A 45 0.46 -14.68 -15.96
N GLU A 46 -0.66 -13.96 -15.90
CA GLU A 46 -1.79 -14.12 -16.78
C GLU A 46 -1.41 -13.78 -18.24
N ARG A 47 -0.65 -12.72 -18.44
CA ARG A 47 -0.18 -12.30 -19.78
C ARG A 47 0.79 -13.32 -20.37
N ILE A 48 1.71 -13.83 -19.55
CA ILE A 48 2.65 -14.89 -19.96
C ILE A 48 1.88 -16.18 -20.30
N ALA A 49 0.91 -16.56 -19.46
CA ALA A 49 0.10 -17.76 -19.69
C ALA A 49 -0.76 -17.64 -20.94
N ALA A 50 -1.38 -16.48 -21.18
CA ALA A 50 -2.16 -16.23 -22.40
C ALA A 50 -1.29 -16.37 -23.65
N PHE A 51 -0.09 -15.80 -23.64
CA PHE A 51 0.87 -15.93 -24.73
C PHE A 51 1.30 -17.38 -24.96
N LEU A 52 1.65 -18.11 -23.89
CA LEU A 52 2.08 -19.51 -23.99
C LEU A 52 0.96 -20.46 -24.42
N GLN A 53 -0.29 -20.14 -24.12
CA GLN A 53 -1.46 -20.93 -24.49
C GLN A 53 -2.09 -20.47 -25.81
N ASP A 54 -1.56 -19.40 -26.43
CA ASP A 54 -2.06 -18.81 -27.68
C ASP A 54 -3.55 -18.48 -27.58
N VAL A 55 -3.95 -17.76 -26.53
CA VAL A 55 -5.32 -17.30 -26.30
C VAL A 55 -5.40 -15.78 -26.30
N ASP A 56 -6.47 -15.22 -26.86
CA ASP A 56 -6.67 -13.77 -26.98
C ASP A 56 -7.17 -13.13 -25.68
N SER A 57 -7.82 -13.88 -24.82
CA SER A 57 -8.37 -13.42 -23.56
C SER A 57 -7.75 -14.16 -22.39
N ILE A 58 -7.42 -13.41 -21.32
CA ILE A 58 -6.96 -14.02 -20.07
C ILE A 58 -8.01 -14.97 -19.46
N TYR A 59 -9.28 -14.74 -19.74
CA TYR A 59 -10.36 -15.60 -19.24
C TYR A 59 -10.40 -16.97 -19.92
N ASP A 60 -9.76 -17.13 -21.07
CA ASP A 60 -9.67 -18.40 -21.81
C ASP A 60 -8.43 -19.23 -21.37
N ILE A 61 -7.57 -18.69 -20.52
CA ILE A 61 -6.42 -19.41 -19.96
C ILE A 61 -6.92 -20.64 -19.22
N VAL A 62 -6.40 -21.83 -19.59
CA VAL A 62 -6.63 -23.05 -18.84
C VAL A 62 -5.83 -22.98 -17.53
N TRP A 63 -6.54 -22.82 -16.41
CA TRP A 63 -5.98 -22.76 -15.08
C TRP A 63 -5.57 -24.12 -14.55
N ALA A 64 -6.47 -25.09 -14.76
CA ALA A 64 -6.26 -26.48 -14.35
C ALA A 64 -7.05 -27.43 -15.25
N ARG A 65 -6.77 -28.72 -15.12
CA ARG A 65 -7.58 -29.77 -15.71
C ARG A 65 -8.04 -30.73 -14.62
N HIS A 66 -9.29 -31.15 -14.70
CA HIS A 66 -9.83 -32.17 -13.81
C HIS A 66 -9.02 -33.47 -13.95
N PRO A 67 -8.50 -34.05 -12.86
CA PRO A 67 -7.56 -35.15 -12.94
C PRO A 67 -8.14 -36.42 -13.59
N GLU A 68 -9.46 -36.67 -13.46
CA GLU A 68 -10.11 -37.90 -13.96
C GLU A 68 -10.77 -37.68 -15.34
N THR A 69 -11.39 -36.50 -15.57
CA THR A 69 -12.13 -36.26 -16.82
C THR A 69 -11.30 -35.54 -17.88
N GLY A 70 -10.19 -34.89 -17.48
CA GLY A 70 -9.40 -34.03 -18.35
C GLY A 70 -10.08 -32.71 -18.72
N GLU A 71 -11.27 -32.43 -18.18
CA GLU A 71 -12.02 -31.22 -18.44
C GLU A 71 -11.22 -29.98 -17.97
N ALA A 72 -11.17 -28.96 -18.85
CA ALA A 72 -10.45 -27.72 -18.54
C ALA A 72 -11.26 -26.83 -17.61
N VAL A 73 -10.63 -26.29 -16.59
CA VAL A 73 -11.12 -25.19 -15.77
C VAL A 73 -10.36 -23.95 -16.19
N THR A 74 -11.07 -22.94 -16.67
CA THR A 74 -10.45 -21.70 -17.16
C THR A 74 -10.27 -20.66 -16.06
N TYR A 75 -9.45 -19.64 -16.31
CA TYR A 75 -9.37 -18.45 -15.47
C TYR A 75 -10.73 -17.75 -15.38
N GLY A 76 -11.49 -17.73 -16.47
CA GLY A 76 -12.84 -17.20 -16.51
C GLY A 76 -13.80 -17.91 -15.57
N ASP A 77 -13.74 -19.26 -15.49
CA ASP A 77 -14.57 -20.02 -14.56
C ASP A 77 -14.30 -19.65 -13.11
N MET A 78 -13.06 -19.29 -12.80
CA MET A 78 -12.61 -18.99 -11.43
C MET A 78 -12.83 -17.53 -11.04
N ARG A 79 -12.62 -16.58 -11.98
CA ARG A 79 -12.42 -15.16 -11.64
C ARG A 79 -13.40 -14.19 -12.29
N LEU A 80 -13.99 -14.53 -13.44
CA LEU A 80 -14.80 -13.58 -14.21
C LEU A 80 -15.98 -13.02 -13.40
N GLN A 81 -16.68 -13.87 -12.67
CA GLN A 81 -17.84 -13.43 -11.86
C GLN A 81 -17.43 -12.55 -10.69
N GLU A 82 -16.33 -12.87 -10.03
CA GLU A 82 -15.78 -12.03 -8.94
C GLU A 82 -15.37 -10.65 -9.46
N GLU A 83 -14.61 -10.61 -10.54
CA GLU A 83 -14.15 -9.36 -11.14
C GLU A 83 -15.31 -8.50 -11.65
N LEU A 84 -16.31 -9.12 -12.29
CA LEU A 84 -17.51 -8.43 -12.76
C LEU A 84 -18.29 -7.81 -11.59
N GLN A 85 -18.58 -8.58 -10.54
CA GLN A 85 -19.37 -8.09 -9.41
C GLN A 85 -18.66 -7.00 -8.63
N LEU A 86 -17.35 -7.14 -8.41
CA LEU A 86 -16.55 -6.11 -7.75
C LEU A 86 -16.43 -4.84 -8.61
N SER A 87 -16.33 -4.97 -9.92
CA SER A 87 -16.33 -3.84 -10.85
C SER A 87 -17.66 -3.10 -10.86
N VAL A 88 -18.77 -3.83 -10.93
CA VAL A 88 -20.13 -3.24 -10.85
C VAL A 88 -20.31 -2.50 -9.54
N TYR A 89 -19.92 -3.11 -8.41
CA TYR A 89 -19.97 -2.40 -7.13
C TYR A 89 -19.13 -1.12 -7.16
N SER A 90 -17.85 -1.24 -7.57
CA SER A 90 -16.88 -0.15 -7.49
C SER A 90 -17.21 1.02 -8.43
N PHE A 91 -17.65 0.72 -9.66
CA PHE A 91 -17.79 1.72 -10.71
C PHE A 91 -19.23 2.14 -11.02
N GLU A 92 -20.23 1.39 -10.54
CA GLU A 92 -21.63 1.66 -10.81
C GLU A 92 -22.47 1.83 -9.55
N ALA A 93 -22.43 0.87 -8.61
CA ALA A 93 -23.37 0.77 -7.51
C ALA A 93 -22.96 1.55 -6.26
N ALA A 94 -21.66 1.67 -5.95
CA ALA A 94 -21.20 2.36 -4.75
C ALA A 94 -21.60 3.85 -4.76
N GLU A 95 -22.19 4.32 -3.66
CA GLU A 95 -22.58 5.73 -3.50
C GLU A 95 -21.37 6.62 -3.26
N VAL A 96 -21.18 7.64 -4.10
CA VAL A 96 -20.02 8.55 -4.05
C VAL A 96 -19.90 9.24 -2.69
N GLU A 97 -21.01 9.72 -2.10
CA GLU A 97 -21.01 10.33 -0.78
C GLU A 97 -20.50 9.38 0.30
N LYS A 98 -20.87 8.10 0.22
CA LYS A 98 -20.38 7.07 1.16
C LYS A 98 -18.88 6.80 1.00
N LEU A 99 -18.38 6.78 -0.22
CA LEU A 99 -16.94 6.64 -0.47
C LEU A 99 -16.16 7.82 0.16
N TRP A 100 -16.69 9.04 0.05
CA TRP A 100 -16.10 10.21 0.69
C TRP A 100 -16.17 10.16 2.22
N GLU A 101 -17.29 9.69 2.79
CA GLU A 101 -17.43 9.51 4.24
C GLU A 101 -16.39 8.49 4.77
N HIS A 102 -16.28 7.34 4.10
CA HIS A 102 -15.30 6.32 4.47
C HIS A 102 -13.86 6.84 4.36
N LEU A 103 -13.53 7.58 3.28
CA LEU A 103 -12.20 8.18 3.14
C LEU A 103 -11.87 9.10 4.31
N ARG A 104 -12.81 9.99 4.69
CA ARG A 104 -12.61 10.90 5.84
C ARG A 104 -12.44 10.16 7.17
N LEU A 105 -13.23 9.09 7.40
CA LEU A 105 -13.15 8.30 8.62
C LEU A 105 -11.80 7.60 8.74
N TYR A 106 -11.36 6.88 7.68
CA TYR A 106 -10.07 6.18 7.70
C TYR A 106 -8.88 7.14 7.76
N GLU A 107 -8.95 8.29 7.09
CA GLU A 107 -7.94 9.34 7.17
C GLU A 107 -7.82 9.89 8.61
N ALA A 108 -8.95 10.17 9.26
CA ALA A 108 -8.97 10.68 10.62
C ALA A 108 -8.42 9.66 11.62
N GLU A 109 -8.83 8.40 11.53
CA GLU A 109 -8.35 7.32 12.39
C GLU A 109 -6.85 7.08 12.21
N CYS A 110 -6.36 6.99 10.96
CA CYS A 110 -4.94 6.83 10.66
C CYS A 110 -4.12 8.02 11.19
N THR A 111 -4.63 9.24 11.01
CA THR A 111 -3.98 10.47 11.52
C THR A 111 -3.89 10.45 13.04
N ALA A 112 -4.93 10.03 13.74
CA ALA A 112 -4.93 9.92 15.20
C ALA A 112 -3.90 8.91 15.71
N LEU A 113 -3.82 7.72 15.08
CA LEU A 113 -2.80 6.73 15.40
C LEU A 113 -1.39 7.28 15.21
N LEU A 114 -1.11 7.86 14.03
CA LEU A 114 0.21 8.42 13.71
C LEU A 114 0.57 9.62 14.60
N SER A 115 -0.41 10.36 15.10
CA SER A 115 -0.15 11.44 16.07
C SER A 115 0.29 10.89 17.42
N SER A 116 -0.35 9.82 17.90
CA SER A 116 0.07 9.16 19.15
C SER A 116 1.51 8.61 19.09
N PHE A 117 1.91 8.11 17.92
CA PHE A 117 3.29 7.67 17.67
C PHE A 117 4.28 8.83 17.79
N ARG A 118 4.01 9.96 17.11
CA ARG A 118 4.87 11.16 17.15
C ARG A 118 5.00 11.76 18.54
N ASP A 119 3.94 11.71 19.34
CA ASP A 119 3.96 12.19 20.71
C ASP A 119 4.83 11.28 21.61
N ALA A 120 4.80 9.97 21.37
CA ALA A 120 5.69 9.03 22.06
C ALA A 120 7.18 9.23 21.68
N GLU A 121 7.50 9.47 20.40
CA GLU A 121 8.86 9.79 19.96
C GLU A 121 9.39 11.09 20.63
N LYS A 122 8.59 12.16 20.67
CA LYS A 122 8.99 13.43 21.27
C LYS A 122 9.25 13.33 22.78
N LEU A 123 8.41 12.56 23.49
CA LEU A 123 8.63 12.30 24.91
C LEU A 123 9.97 11.61 25.15
N GLY A 124 10.39 10.72 24.25
CA GLY A 124 11.69 10.08 24.30
C GLY A 124 12.85 11.02 24.09
N GLU A 125 12.81 11.83 23.04
CA GLU A 125 13.85 12.82 22.74
C GLU A 125 14.03 13.82 23.91
N GLU A 126 12.95 14.26 24.55
CA GLU A 126 12.98 15.13 25.70
C GLU A 126 13.58 14.45 26.96
N HIS A 127 13.35 13.14 27.11
CA HIS A 127 13.94 12.36 28.20
C HIS A 127 15.41 12.08 27.98
N GLU A 128 15.85 11.73 26.78
CA GLU A 128 17.28 11.56 26.46
C GLU A 128 18.06 12.86 26.71
N ALA A 129 17.55 14.02 26.30
CA ALA A 129 18.16 15.31 26.53
C ALA A 129 18.23 15.69 28.02
N LYS A 130 17.32 15.18 28.86
CA LYS A 130 17.35 15.35 30.33
C LYS A 130 18.26 14.35 31.06
N HIS A 131 18.37 13.11 30.50
CA HIS A 131 19.15 12.05 31.14
C HIS A 131 20.65 12.27 31.11
N GLU A 132 21.16 13.02 30.14
CA GLU A 132 22.57 13.44 30.12
C GLU A 132 22.96 14.29 31.34
N ARG A 133 21.96 14.77 32.10
CA ARG A 133 22.14 15.63 33.29
C ARG A 133 21.92 14.96 34.65
N LEU A 134 21.32 13.78 34.73
CA LEU A 134 20.98 13.15 36.03
C LEU A 134 21.11 11.61 35.92
N MET A 135 22.29 11.10 36.23
CA MET A 135 22.49 9.71 36.59
C MET A 135 21.83 9.47 37.94
N ASP A 136 20.61 9.09 38.02
CA ASP A 136 20.07 8.10 38.94
C ASP A 136 18.53 7.94 38.84
N GLN A 137 18.07 6.70 38.93
CA GLN A 137 16.74 6.17 39.21
C GLN A 137 15.70 6.07 38.07
N ALA A 138 15.43 4.78 37.75
CA ALA A 138 14.20 4.19 37.15
C ALA A 138 13.72 4.72 35.80
N HIS A 139 14.23 4.16 34.79
CA HIS A 139 13.77 3.70 33.44
C HIS A 139 12.56 4.32 32.72
N PRO A 140 12.63 5.58 32.23
CA PRO A 140 11.75 6.05 31.15
C PRO A 140 12.09 5.42 29.77
N ALA A 141 13.35 5.06 29.51
CA ALA A 141 13.78 4.47 28.25
C ALA A 141 13.12 3.12 27.92
N HIS A 142 12.70 2.35 28.94
CA HIS A 142 11.93 1.13 28.74
C HIS A 142 10.50 1.39 28.26
N THR A 143 9.90 2.49 28.69
CA THR A 143 8.51 2.82 28.32
C THR A 143 8.40 3.34 26.88
N GLU A 144 9.40 4.07 26.40
CA GLU A 144 9.42 4.58 25.02
C GLU A 144 9.71 3.50 24.01
N LYS A 145 10.77 2.72 24.18
CA LYS A 145 11.08 1.59 23.30
C LYS A 145 9.91 0.61 23.24
N GLU A 146 9.25 0.37 24.36
CA GLU A 146 8.07 -0.47 24.40
C GLU A 146 6.87 0.19 23.70
N ALA A 147 6.67 1.50 23.81
CA ALA A 147 5.62 2.22 23.11
C ALA A 147 5.83 2.17 21.57
N VAL A 148 7.06 2.42 21.11
CA VAL A 148 7.42 2.28 19.68
C VAL A 148 7.21 0.84 19.20
N ARG A 149 7.68 -0.15 19.97
CA ARG A 149 7.55 -1.57 19.65
C ARG A 149 6.09 -2.01 19.55
N ARG A 150 5.22 -1.53 20.43
CA ARG A 150 3.79 -1.87 20.49
C ARG A 150 2.91 -1.03 19.58
N PHE A 151 3.44 -0.01 18.94
CA PHE A 151 2.66 0.80 18.02
C PHE A 151 2.08 -0.08 16.90
N PRO A 152 0.76 0.02 16.60
CA PRO A 152 0.11 -0.83 15.63
C PRO A 152 0.36 -0.36 14.18
N VAL A 153 1.62 -0.38 13.75
CA VAL A 153 2.03 0.12 12.42
C VAL A 153 1.28 -0.55 11.28
N LEU A 154 1.00 -1.86 11.39
CA LEU A 154 0.23 -2.57 10.36
C LEU A 154 -1.22 -2.11 10.32
N GLY A 155 -1.82 -1.78 11.48
CA GLY A 155 -3.17 -1.18 11.54
C GLY A 155 -3.21 0.20 10.85
N ALA A 156 -2.21 1.05 11.11
CA ALA A 156 -2.09 2.34 10.43
C ALA A 156 -1.86 2.16 8.92
N TYR A 157 -1.07 1.16 8.51
CA TYR A 157 -0.84 0.81 7.11
C TYR A 157 -2.14 0.37 6.40
N GLU A 158 -2.93 -0.51 7.01
CA GLU A 158 -4.23 -0.93 6.50
C GLU A 158 -5.19 0.24 6.28
N LEU A 159 -5.26 1.17 7.22
CA LEU A 159 -6.06 2.39 7.08
C LEU A 159 -5.57 3.26 5.92
N CYS A 160 -4.25 3.37 5.76
CA CYS A 160 -3.63 4.09 4.65
C CYS A 160 -3.96 3.44 3.29
N LEU A 161 -3.91 2.11 3.19
CA LEU A 161 -4.31 1.36 1.99
C LEU A 161 -5.79 1.58 1.64
N LYS A 162 -6.68 1.59 2.64
CA LYS A 162 -8.11 1.90 2.45
C LYS A 162 -8.30 3.31 1.91
N CYS A 163 -7.56 4.30 2.43
CA CYS A 163 -7.60 5.67 1.90
C CYS A 163 -7.16 5.71 0.43
N SER A 164 -6.07 5.02 0.08
CA SER A 164 -5.57 4.93 -1.30
C SER A 164 -6.58 4.26 -2.23
N HIS A 165 -7.21 3.17 -1.79
CA HIS A 165 -8.24 2.47 -2.54
C HIS A 165 -9.45 3.36 -2.82
N LEU A 166 -9.99 4.02 -1.79
CA LEU A 166 -11.14 4.92 -1.92
C LEU A 166 -10.83 6.13 -2.82
N PHE A 167 -9.62 6.67 -2.73
CA PHE A 167 -9.17 7.71 -3.65
C PHE A 167 -9.21 7.23 -5.11
N ASN A 168 -8.68 6.03 -5.39
CA ASN A 168 -8.69 5.47 -6.73
C ASN A 168 -10.12 5.24 -7.25
N LEU A 169 -11.05 4.77 -6.41
CA LEU A 169 -12.46 4.62 -6.79
C LEU A 169 -13.11 5.96 -7.12
N LEU A 170 -12.93 6.96 -6.27
CA LEU A 170 -13.46 8.30 -6.47
C LEU A 170 -12.88 8.95 -7.74
N ASP A 171 -11.60 8.80 -7.99
CA ASP A 171 -10.92 9.30 -9.19
C ASP A 171 -11.43 8.61 -10.46
N ALA A 172 -11.52 7.27 -10.46
CA ALA A 172 -12.04 6.49 -11.58
C ALA A 172 -13.51 6.79 -11.91
N ARG A 173 -14.31 7.17 -10.90
CA ARG A 173 -15.70 7.60 -11.07
C ARG A 173 -15.87 9.06 -11.50
N GLY A 174 -14.77 9.80 -11.67
CA GLY A 174 -14.82 11.23 -11.97
C GLY A 174 -15.43 12.08 -10.85
N ALA A 175 -15.44 11.55 -9.62
CA ALA A 175 -16.02 12.18 -8.44
C ALA A 175 -15.05 13.11 -7.69
N ILE A 176 -13.85 13.29 -8.22
CA ILE A 176 -12.80 14.17 -7.68
C ILE A 176 -12.41 15.18 -8.75
N SER A 177 -12.49 16.46 -8.43
CA SER A 177 -11.98 17.53 -9.30
C SER A 177 -10.45 17.51 -9.35
N VAL A 178 -9.86 18.12 -10.38
CA VAL A 178 -8.38 18.18 -10.53
C VAL A 178 -7.71 18.80 -9.31
N THR A 179 -8.30 19.85 -8.74
CA THR A 179 -7.76 20.52 -7.53
C THR A 179 -7.88 19.65 -6.30
N GLU A 180 -9.02 18.99 -6.10
CA GLU A 180 -9.23 18.07 -4.98
C GLU A 180 -8.32 16.85 -5.08
N ARG A 181 -8.09 16.34 -6.28
CA ARG A 181 -7.17 15.22 -6.53
C ARG A 181 -5.79 15.47 -5.94
N VAL A 182 -5.20 16.62 -6.23
CA VAL A 182 -3.88 17.01 -5.68
C VAL A 182 -3.92 17.10 -4.16
N ALA A 183 -4.97 17.69 -3.59
CA ALA A 183 -5.14 17.84 -2.16
C ALA A 183 -5.29 16.48 -1.45
N VAL A 184 -6.14 15.58 -1.97
CA VAL A 184 -6.35 14.24 -1.40
C VAL A 184 -5.07 13.41 -1.48
N MET A 185 -4.39 13.41 -2.64
CA MET A 185 -3.09 12.73 -2.80
C MET A 185 -2.06 13.24 -1.79
N GLY A 186 -2.01 14.56 -1.56
CA GLY A 186 -1.11 15.16 -0.59
C GLY A 186 -1.38 14.65 0.83
N ARG A 187 -2.66 14.57 1.24
CA ARG A 187 -3.04 14.06 2.57
C ARG A 187 -2.70 12.58 2.73
N ILE A 188 -3.02 11.74 1.75
CA ILE A 188 -2.68 10.31 1.79
C ILE A 188 -1.15 10.12 1.84
N ARG A 189 -0.38 10.93 1.10
CA ARG A 189 1.08 10.88 1.16
C ARG A 189 1.62 11.18 2.56
N VAL A 190 1.01 12.11 3.29
CA VAL A 190 1.39 12.39 4.70
C VAL A 190 1.19 11.15 5.57
N LEU A 191 0.08 10.40 5.38
CA LEU A 191 -0.15 9.14 6.09
C LEU A 191 0.90 8.08 5.72
N VAL A 192 1.19 7.91 4.43
CA VAL A 192 2.21 6.96 3.95
C VAL A 192 3.58 7.24 4.58
N VAL A 193 4.00 8.50 4.58
CA VAL A 193 5.29 8.92 5.19
C VAL A 193 5.28 8.64 6.69
N GLY A 194 4.16 8.91 7.38
CA GLY A 194 4.02 8.61 8.80
C GLY A 194 4.14 7.11 9.10
N VAL A 195 3.46 6.26 8.33
CA VAL A 195 3.54 4.80 8.45
C VAL A 195 4.97 4.30 8.20
N ALA A 196 5.61 4.78 7.14
CA ALA A 196 6.96 4.38 6.79
C ALA A 196 7.98 4.74 7.89
N ARG A 197 7.86 5.92 8.48
CA ARG A 197 8.70 6.35 9.61
C ARG A 197 8.48 5.47 10.85
N ALA A 198 7.23 5.19 11.20
CA ALA A 198 6.90 4.32 12.33
C ALA A 198 7.46 2.90 12.12
N TYR A 199 7.36 2.36 10.91
CA TYR A 199 7.94 1.06 10.56
C TYR A 199 9.47 1.06 10.71
N ALA A 200 10.14 2.08 10.17
CA ALA A 200 11.60 2.19 10.28
C ALA A 200 12.08 2.36 11.72
N ALA A 201 11.31 3.08 12.55
CA ALA A 201 11.61 3.23 13.98
C ALA A 201 11.49 1.89 14.72
N GLN A 202 10.45 1.07 14.42
CA GLN A 202 10.32 -0.27 15.00
C GLN A 202 11.47 -1.20 14.61
N GLY A 203 11.97 -1.12 13.37
CA GLY A 203 13.13 -1.89 12.92
C GLY A 203 14.39 -1.61 13.73
N LYS A 204 14.62 -0.35 14.12
CA LYS A 204 15.76 0.05 14.95
C LYS A 204 15.66 -0.43 16.42
N VAL A 205 14.46 -0.63 16.92
CA VAL A 205 14.24 -1.09 18.33
C VAL A 205 14.31 -2.61 18.44
N ASN A 206 13.99 -3.33 17.36
CA ASN A 206 13.96 -4.80 17.31
C ASN A 206 15.27 -5.43 16.84
N GLY A 207 16.21 -4.66 16.29
CA GLY A 207 17.55 -5.08 15.86
C GLY A 207 18.58 -4.77 16.93
#